data_daa4d569d148c93599700338d3a84f99
#
_entry.id   daa4d569d148c93599700338d3a84f99
#
_cell.length_a   1.000
_cell.length_b   1.000
_cell.length_c   1.000
_cell.angle_alpha   90.00
_cell.angle_beta   90.00
_cell.angle_gamma   90.00
#
_symmetry.space_group_name_H-M   'P 1'
#
loop_
_entity.id
_entity.type
_entity.pdbx_description
1 polymer ?
#
loop_
_entity_poly.entity_id
_entity_poly.type
_entity_poly.pdbx_seq_one_letter_code
_entity_poly.pdbx_strand_id
1 'polypeptide(L)'
;MKKVCLVIGAGAGIGGTVAKKFATDGFYAYLARRTDEEGLNKLIGEIKDSGGEASGSLLNVIEENSIEELVTKIESEIGPIDTVIYNIGAQIGDRALADTSYKAFEMGWRMATFGLFRLAQVLTPRMKERQSGNIIVTSATSAVRGNKGQHSHAAAMGGRRMLCQSLNAEFSEYGIHVAHIIIDGAVNAPDTLGKMLGPELFEKFKEQKGEDGMILPEEVAETYLFIAKQKKNTWTHEIDIRAFSDQAWWNH
;
A
#
# COMPACT_ATOMS: atom_id res chain seq x y z
N MET A 1 -15.10 20.43 -4.20
CA MET A 1 -14.95 19.27 -3.30
C MET A 1 -13.47 18.95 -3.16
N LYS A 2 -13.05 18.53 -1.99
CA LYS A 2 -11.63 18.18 -1.74
C LYS A 2 -11.32 16.83 -2.39
N LYS A 3 -10.12 16.72 -2.93
CA LYS A 3 -9.61 15.45 -3.43
C LYS A 3 -9.26 14.56 -2.26
N VAL A 4 -9.77 13.33 -2.24
CA VAL A 4 -9.48 12.37 -1.18
C VAL A 4 -8.35 11.43 -1.60
N CYS A 5 -7.39 11.24 -0.70
CA CYS A 5 -6.44 10.14 -0.74
C CYS A 5 -6.87 9.07 0.27
N LEU A 6 -7.36 7.94 -0.22
CA LEU A 6 -7.70 6.78 0.61
C LEU A 6 -6.48 5.88 0.76
N VAL A 7 -6.01 5.68 1.99
CA VAL A 7 -4.90 4.76 2.28
C VAL A 7 -5.43 3.52 3.01
N ILE A 8 -5.50 2.39 2.32
CA ILE A 8 -5.86 1.09 2.88
C ILE A 8 -4.58 0.37 3.32
N GLY A 9 -4.46 0.13 4.62
CA GLY A 9 -3.22 -0.34 5.26
C GLY A 9 -2.39 0.81 5.83
N ALA A 10 -3.05 1.82 6.39
CA ALA A 10 -2.43 2.99 7.02
C ALA A 10 -1.82 2.63 8.40
N GLY A 11 -0.75 1.85 8.39
CA GLY A 11 0.07 1.55 9.57
C GLY A 11 1.16 2.59 9.79
N ALA A 12 1.96 2.41 10.85
CA ALA A 12 3.02 3.34 11.26
C ALA A 12 4.25 3.39 10.29
N GLY A 13 4.30 2.50 9.29
CA GLY A 13 5.34 2.53 8.25
C GLY A 13 4.88 3.30 7.01
N ILE A 14 5.08 2.72 5.83
CA ILE A 14 4.79 3.35 4.53
C ILE A 14 3.39 3.97 4.49
N GLY A 15 2.34 3.22 4.87
CA GLY A 15 0.96 3.69 4.70
C GLY A 15 0.62 4.95 5.49
N GLY A 16 1.06 5.06 6.74
CA GLY A 16 0.84 6.26 7.55
C GLY A 16 1.65 7.46 7.05
N THR A 17 2.90 7.22 6.63
CA THR A 17 3.76 8.26 6.08
C THR A 17 3.24 8.80 4.74
N VAL A 18 2.74 7.91 3.88
CA VAL A 18 2.07 8.31 2.62
C VAL A 18 0.83 9.16 2.93
N ALA A 19 -0.01 8.75 3.91
CA ALA A 19 -1.18 9.55 4.28
C ALA A 19 -0.81 10.97 4.74
N LYS A 20 0.24 11.10 5.59
CA LYS A 20 0.78 12.41 6.02
C LYS A 20 1.25 13.24 4.83
N LYS A 21 2.01 12.64 3.91
CA LYS A 21 2.53 13.34 2.74
C LYS A 21 1.42 13.88 1.84
N PHE A 22 0.40 13.06 1.54
CA PHE A 22 -0.74 13.51 0.75
C PHE A 22 -1.55 14.60 1.45
N ALA A 23 -1.73 14.51 2.77
CA ALA A 23 -2.40 15.55 3.55
C ALA A 23 -1.65 16.88 3.50
N THR A 24 -0.31 16.86 3.62
CA THR A 24 0.54 18.05 3.48
C THR A 24 0.44 18.68 2.09
N ASP A 25 0.16 17.87 1.07
CA ASP A 25 -0.05 18.33 -0.32
C ASP A 25 -1.50 18.79 -0.61
N GLY A 26 -2.34 18.88 0.42
CA GLY A 26 -3.70 19.42 0.33
C GLY A 26 -4.79 18.40 0.02
N PHE A 27 -4.49 17.10 0.02
CA PHE A 27 -5.51 16.06 -0.02
C PHE A 27 -6.20 15.92 1.34
N TYR A 28 -7.46 15.53 1.32
CA TYR A 28 -8.08 14.96 2.49
C TYR A 28 -7.60 13.51 2.64
N ALA A 29 -6.83 13.19 3.68
CA ALA A 29 -6.32 11.84 3.91
C ALA A 29 -7.38 10.99 4.65
N TYR A 30 -7.84 9.90 4.03
CA TYR A 30 -8.66 8.91 4.70
C TYR A 30 -7.83 7.65 5.00
N LEU A 31 -7.69 7.33 6.30
CA LEU A 31 -6.85 6.25 6.78
C LEU A 31 -7.69 5.03 7.14
N ALA A 32 -7.40 3.89 6.53
CA ALA A 32 -8.05 2.63 6.84
C ALA A 32 -7.03 1.57 7.27
N ARG A 33 -7.26 0.91 8.42
CA ARG A 33 -6.41 -0.17 8.93
C ARG A 33 -7.25 -1.23 9.64
N ARG A 34 -6.74 -2.46 9.70
CA ARG A 34 -7.53 -3.59 10.22
C ARG A 34 -7.82 -3.52 11.71
N THR A 35 -6.83 -3.13 12.49
CA THR A 35 -6.84 -3.14 13.97
C THR A 35 -6.04 -1.94 14.49
N ASP A 36 -5.96 -1.78 15.81
CA ASP A 36 -5.21 -0.73 16.50
C ASP A 36 -5.80 0.67 16.22
N GLU A 37 -6.99 0.87 16.78
CA GLU A 37 -7.73 2.13 16.68
C GLU A 37 -6.97 3.29 17.33
N GLU A 38 -6.24 3.04 18.42
CA GLU A 38 -5.41 4.04 19.09
C GLU A 38 -4.31 4.57 18.17
N GLY A 39 -3.57 3.66 17.49
CA GLY A 39 -2.56 4.05 16.52
C GLY A 39 -3.15 4.75 15.29
N LEU A 40 -4.38 4.40 14.89
CA LEU A 40 -5.10 5.12 13.83
C LEU A 40 -5.40 6.56 14.25
N ASN A 41 -5.99 6.73 15.45
CA ASN A 41 -6.34 8.04 15.98
C ASN A 41 -5.11 8.92 16.21
N LYS A 42 -3.98 8.33 16.64
CA LYS A 42 -2.70 9.02 16.74
C LYS A 42 -2.24 9.58 15.39
N LEU A 43 -2.24 8.77 14.34
CA LEU A 43 -1.86 9.21 12.99
C LEU A 43 -2.77 10.32 12.46
N ILE A 44 -4.07 10.22 12.70
CA ILE A 44 -5.05 11.25 12.33
C ILE A 44 -4.77 12.55 13.08
N GLY A 45 -4.46 12.47 14.40
CA GLY A 45 -4.07 13.61 15.22
C GLY A 45 -2.83 14.30 14.67
N GLU A 46 -1.75 13.55 14.41
CA GLU A 46 -0.50 14.07 13.88
C GLU A 46 -0.68 14.79 12.53
N ILE A 47 -1.57 14.29 11.66
CA ILE A 47 -1.90 14.97 10.40
C ILE A 47 -2.61 16.29 10.65
N LYS A 48 -3.60 16.31 11.57
CA LYS A 48 -4.35 17.52 11.91
C LYS A 48 -3.49 18.57 12.60
N ASP A 49 -2.61 18.16 13.49
CA ASP A 49 -1.68 19.03 14.21
C ASP A 49 -0.67 19.70 13.25
N SER A 50 -0.38 19.01 12.12
CA SER A 50 0.44 19.55 11.04
C SER A 50 -0.35 20.43 10.04
N GLY A 51 -1.62 20.74 10.33
CA GLY A 51 -2.49 21.56 9.49
C GLY A 51 -3.15 20.81 8.32
N GLY A 52 -2.99 19.50 8.24
CA GLY A 52 -3.67 18.66 7.25
C GLY A 52 -5.09 18.28 7.67
N GLU A 53 -5.83 17.66 6.77
CA GLU A 53 -7.15 17.14 7.04
C GLU A 53 -7.16 15.62 6.94
N ALA A 54 -7.68 14.96 7.96
CA ALA A 54 -7.75 13.52 7.98
C ALA A 54 -8.92 12.98 8.80
N SER A 55 -9.39 11.83 8.39
CA SER A 55 -10.22 10.92 9.18
C SER A 55 -9.86 9.47 8.87
N GLY A 56 -10.51 8.53 9.52
CA GLY A 56 -10.25 7.13 9.26
C GLY A 56 -11.22 6.20 9.95
N SER A 57 -11.10 4.93 9.64
CA SER A 57 -11.87 3.86 10.28
C SER A 57 -11.09 2.55 10.28
N LEU A 58 -11.51 1.63 11.13
CA LEU A 58 -11.08 0.24 11.02
C LEU A 58 -11.71 -0.39 9.78
N LEU A 59 -10.92 -1.18 9.07
CA LEU A 59 -11.34 -1.87 7.86
C LEU A 59 -10.70 -3.25 7.79
N ASN A 60 -11.51 -4.29 7.82
CA ASN A 60 -11.08 -5.64 7.51
C ASN A 60 -11.45 -5.98 6.06
N VAL A 61 -10.48 -5.92 5.16
CA VAL A 61 -10.70 -6.07 3.70
C VAL A 61 -11.20 -7.44 3.27
N ILE A 62 -11.16 -8.45 4.15
CA ILE A 62 -11.70 -9.79 3.85
C ILE A 62 -13.17 -9.94 4.23
N GLU A 63 -13.72 -9.01 5.00
CA GLU A 63 -15.14 -8.99 5.33
C GLU A 63 -15.97 -8.57 4.12
N GLU A 64 -17.11 -9.21 3.99
CA GLU A 64 -18.04 -8.96 2.89
C GLU A 64 -18.55 -7.52 2.95
N ASN A 65 -18.65 -6.85 1.82
CA ASN A 65 -19.10 -5.46 1.63
C ASN A 65 -18.28 -4.37 2.34
N SER A 66 -17.26 -4.72 3.13
CA SER A 66 -16.51 -3.74 3.94
C SER A 66 -15.81 -2.65 3.11
N ILE A 67 -15.23 -3.00 1.96
CA ILE A 67 -14.58 -2.06 1.05
C ILE A 67 -15.61 -1.23 0.31
N GLU A 68 -16.67 -1.84 -0.15
CA GLU A 68 -17.76 -1.23 -0.92
C GLU A 68 -18.50 -0.16 -0.09
N GLU A 69 -18.80 -0.48 1.16
CA GLU A 69 -19.40 0.44 2.12
C GLU A 69 -18.46 1.61 2.44
N LEU A 70 -17.18 1.32 2.67
CA LEU A 70 -16.18 2.35 2.92
C LEU A 70 -16.05 3.34 1.76
N VAL A 71 -15.89 2.85 0.52
CA VAL A 71 -15.79 3.70 -0.67
C VAL A 71 -17.04 4.54 -0.84
N THR A 72 -18.23 3.94 -0.68
CA THR A 72 -19.50 4.66 -0.80
C THR A 72 -19.62 5.76 0.26
N LYS A 73 -19.28 5.45 1.51
CA LYS A 73 -19.29 6.42 2.62
C LYS A 73 -18.36 7.61 2.33
N ILE A 74 -17.12 7.34 1.94
CA ILE A 74 -16.14 8.42 1.68
C ILE A 74 -16.63 9.33 0.55
N GLU A 75 -17.07 8.76 -0.57
CA GLU A 75 -17.50 9.55 -1.72
C GLU A 75 -18.78 10.34 -1.47
N SER A 76 -19.68 9.86 -0.59
CA SER A 76 -20.92 10.57 -0.24
C SER A 76 -20.72 11.64 0.84
N GLU A 77 -19.86 11.39 1.83
CA GLU A 77 -19.74 12.25 3.01
C GLU A 77 -18.59 13.26 2.92
N ILE A 78 -17.50 12.94 2.18
CA ILE A 78 -16.27 13.74 2.16
C ILE A 78 -16.01 14.30 0.76
N GLY A 79 -15.94 13.41 -0.24
CA GLY A 79 -15.69 13.80 -1.62
C GLY A 79 -15.09 12.68 -2.46
N PRO A 80 -14.82 12.94 -3.74
CA PRO A 80 -14.34 11.94 -4.66
C PRO A 80 -12.95 11.41 -4.25
N ILE A 81 -12.81 10.09 -4.24
CA ILE A 81 -11.51 9.44 -4.05
C ILE A 81 -10.70 9.64 -5.33
N ASP A 82 -9.79 10.62 -5.31
CA ASP A 82 -8.88 10.92 -6.42
C ASP A 82 -7.73 9.92 -6.50
N THR A 83 -7.21 9.54 -5.35
CA THR A 83 -6.11 8.59 -5.23
C THR A 83 -6.40 7.56 -4.17
N VAL A 84 -6.22 6.28 -4.51
CA VAL A 84 -6.22 5.21 -3.53
C VAL A 84 -4.85 4.55 -3.46
N ILE A 85 -4.36 4.34 -2.24
CA ILE A 85 -3.15 3.60 -1.93
C ILE A 85 -3.54 2.26 -1.31
N TYR A 86 -3.30 1.16 -2.04
CA TYR A 86 -3.53 -0.18 -1.52
C TYR A 86 -2.21 -0.74 -0.94
N ASN A 87 -2.05 -0.62 0.39
CA ASN A 87 -0.80 -0.91 1.09
C ASN A 87 -0.93 -2.09 2.07
N ILE A 88 -1.70 -3.11 1.71
CA ILE A 88 -1.87 -4.29 2.55
C ILE A 88 -0.79 -5.32 2.23
N GLY A 89 -0.01 -5.71 3.25
CA GLY A 89 0.90 -6.85 3.18
C GLY A 89 0.16 -8.18 3.23
N ALA A 90 0.77 -9.23 2.68
CA ALA A 90 0.27 -10.59 2.75
C ALA A 90 1.28 -11.55 3.38
N GLN A 91 2.40 -11.04 3.90
CA GLN A 91 3.42 -11.89 4.49
C GLN A 91 2.99 -12.34 5.89
N ILE A 92 3.03 -13.65 6.09
CA ILE A 92 2.73 -14.32 7.38
C ILE A 92 3.99 -15.07 7.85
N GLY A 93 5.17 -14.44 7.71
CA GLY A 93 6.47 -15.04 8.04
C GLY A 93 6.95 -16.06 7.00
N ASP A 94 8.18 -16.57 7.20
CA ASP A 94 8.71 -17.68 6.43
C ASP A 94 8.13 -18.98 6.95
N ARG A 95 7.56 -19.78 6.05
CA ARG A 95 6.97 -21.08 6.39
C ARG A 95 7.36 -22.13 5.37
N ALA A 96 7.73 -23.30 5.85
CA ALA A 96 7.86 -24.46 4.98
C ALA A 96 6.50 -24.79 4.34
N LEU A 97 6.52 -25.41 3.16
CA LEU A 97 5.29 -25.80 2.48
C LEU A 97 4.39 -26.66 3.37
N ALA A 98 5.00 -27.61 4.10
CA ALA A 98 4.29 -28.51 5.03
C ALA A 98 3.59 -27.76 6.19
N ASP A 99 4.10 -26.60 6.58
CA ASP A 99 3.58 -25.80 7.70
C ASP A 99 2.57 -24.73 7.24
N THR A 100 2.36 -24.60 5.94
CA THR A 100 1.43 -23.63 5.36
C THR A 100 0.04 -24.25 5.22
N SER A 101 -0.88 -23.87 6.11
CA SER A 101 -2.26 -24.34 6.00
C SER A 101 -2.97 -23.73 4.79
N TYR A 102 -3.97 -24.43 4.23
CA TYR A 102 -4.81 -23.90 3.15
C TYR A 102 -5.44 -22.55 3.52
N LYS A 103 -5.90 -22.43 4.77
CA LYS A 103 -6.47 -21.18 5.29
C LYS A 103 -5.45 -20.02 5.27
N ALA A 104 -4.21 -20.28 5.69
CA ALA A 104 -3.16 -19.25 5.65
C ALA A 104 -2.80 -18.84 4.22
N PHE A 105 -2.73 -19.81 3.29
CA PHE A 105 -2.50 -19.55 1.88
C PHE A 105 -3.61 -18.68 1.27
N GLU A 106 -4.87 -19.10 1.46
CA GLU A 106 -6.05 -18.40 0.96
C GLU A 106 -6.14 -16.97 1.53
N MET A 107 -5.89 -16.81 2.84
CA MET A 107 -5.96 -15.52 3.52
C MET A 107 -5.00 -14.49 2.91
N GLY A 108 -3.77 -14.90 2.61
CA GLY A 108 -2.80 -14.02 1.94
C GLY A 108 -3.33 -13.51 0.59
N TRP A 109 -3.89 -14.39 -0.22
CA TRP A 109 -4.48 -14.04 -1.50
C TRP A 109 -5.73 -13.15 -1.34
N ARG A 110 -6.62 -13.48 -0.39
CA ARG A 110 -7.83 -12.69 -0.11
C ARG A 110 -7.50 -11.26 0.29
N MET A 111 -6.50 -11.07 1.15
CA MET A 111 -6.08 -9.72 1.55
C MET A 111 -5.39 -8.96 0.42
N ALA A 112 -4.44 -9.58 -0.25
CA ALA A 112 -3.56 -8.88 -1.19
C ALA A 112 -4.17 -8.68 -2.56
N THR A 113 -4.76 -9.72 -3.13
CA THR A 113 -5.22 -9.73 -4.53
C THR A 113 -6.72 -9.53 -4.62
N PHE A 114 -7.50 -10.35 -3.91
CA PHE A 114 -8.96 -10.27 -3.99
C PHE A 114 -9.51 -8.97 -3.39
N GLY A 115 -8.93 -8.48 -2.29
CA GLY A 115 -9.30 -7.17 -1.74
C GLY A 115 -9.02 -6.02 -2.71
N LEU A 116 -7.90 -6.06 -3.44
CA LEU A 116 -7.62 -5.08 -4.50
C LEU A 116 -8.63 -5.18 -5.65
N PHE A 117 -9.01 -6.39 -6.06
CA PHE A 117 -10.03 -6.60 -7.09
C PHE A 117 -11.37 -5.98 -6.67
N ARG A 118 -11.85 -6.24 -5.46
CA ARG A 118 -13.09 -5.65 -4.91
C ARG A 118 -13.01 -4.12 -4.88
N LEU A 119 -11.89 -3.57 -4.41
CA LEU A 119 -11.66 -2.12 -4.42
C LEU A 119 -11.75 -1.54 -5.83
N ALA A 120 -11.06 -2.15 -6.79
CA ALA A 120 -11.11 -1.71 -8.18
C ALA A 120 -12.52 -1.79 -8.74
N GLN A 121 -13.26 -2.87 -8.48
CA GLN A 121 -14.61 -3.07 -8.97
C GLN A 121 -15.60 -1.98 -8.51
N VAL A 122 -15.46 -1.50 -7.26
CA VAL A 122 -16.33 -0.44 -6.73
C VAL A 122 -15.87 0.96 -7.11
N LEU A 123 -14.56 1.17 -7.28
CA LEU A 123 -13.98 2.51 -7.46
C LEU A 123 -13.82 2.91 -8.94
N THR A 124 -13.44 1.97 -9.83
CA THR A 124 -13.19 2.29 -11.24
C THR A 124 -14.40 2.83 -11.99
N PRO A 125 -15.67 2.39 -11.77
CA PRO A 125 -16.81 3.03 -12.40
C PRO A 125 -16.92 4.52 -12.07
N ARG A 126 -16.71 4.90 -10.80
CA ARG A 126 -16.75 6.28 -10.33
C ARG A 126 -15.59 7.12 -10.91
N MET A 127 -14.39 6.55 -10.95
CA MET A 127 -13.23 7.18 -11.59
C MET A 127 -13.42 7.33 -13.11
N LYS A 128 -14.04 6.34 -13.76
CA LYS A 128 -14.36 6.39 -15.19
C LYS A 128 -15.33 7.52 -15.52
N GLU A 129 -16.37 7.73 -14.74
CA GLU A 129 -17.29 8.86 -14.90
C GLU A 129 -16.56 10.21 -14.81
N ARG A 130 -15.57 10.31 -13.93
CA ARG A 130 -14.75 11.52 -13.74
C ARG A 130 -13.60 11.65 -14.75
N GLN A 131 -13.31 10.60 -15.53
CA GLN A 131 -12.14 10.51 -16.43
C GLN A 131 -10.81 10.80 -15.72
N SER A 132 -10.72 10.42 -14.45
CA SER A 132 -9.58 10.71 -13.58
C SER A 132 -9.57 9.81 -12.35
N GLY A 133 -8.37 9.37 -11.95
CA GLY A 133 -8.13 8.65 -10.70
C GLY A 133 -6.76 7.99 -10.69
N ASN A 134 -6.25 7.71 -9.48
CA ASN A 134 -5.01 6.98 -9.27
C ASN A 134 -5.25 5.77 -8.38
N ILE A 135 -4.77 4.61 -8.81
CA ILE A 135 -4.72 3.38 -8.02
C ILE A 135 -3.25 2.99 -7.87
N ILE A 136 -2.66 3.28 -6.71
CA ILE A 136 -1.25 3.00 -6.43
C ILE A 136 -1.18 1.83 -5.45
N VAL A 137 -0.44 0.80 -5.82
CA VAL A 137 -0.44 -0.48 -5.11
C VAL A 137 0.95 -0.81 -4.62
N THR A 138 1.11 -0.86 -3.31
CA THR A 138 2.35 -1.31 -2.66
C THR A 138 2.51 -2.81 -2.85
N SER A 139 3.70 -3.24 -3.21
CA SER A 139 4.04 -4.64 -3.43
C SER A 139 5.44 -4.95 -2.88
N ALA A 140 5.93 -6.12 -3.17
CA ALA A 140 7.23 -6.60 -2.74
C ALA A 140 7.90 -7.41 -3.84
N THR A 141 9.18 -7.73 -3.69
CA THR A 141 9.95 -8.57 -4.62
C THR A 141 9.34 -9.95 -4.87
N SER A 142 8.56 -10.44 -3.92
CA SER A 142 7.77 -11.68 -4.08
C SER A 142 6.71 -11.60 -5.21
N ALA A 143 6.42 -10.43 -5.75
CA ALA A 143 5.59 -10.28 -6.95
C ALA A 143 6.32 -10.66 -8.25
N VAL A 144 7.65 -10.69 -8.24
CA VAL A 144 8.53 -10.89 -9.40
C VAL A 144 9.43 -12.11 -9.27
N ARG A 145 9.56 -12.67 -8.06
CA ARG A 145 10.28 -13.92 -7.82
C ARG A 145 9.70 -14.68 -6.62
N GLY A 146 9.79 -16.01 -6.67
CA GLY A 146 9.46 -16.89 -5.54
C GLY A 146 10.68 -17.14 -4.66
N ASN A 147 10.53 -16.94 -3.35
CA ASN A 147 11.54 -17.32 -2.38
C ASN A 147 11.12 -18.56 -1.60
N LYS A 148 12.10 -19.33 -1.09
CA LYS A 148 11.86 -20.43 -0.18
C LYS A 148 11.07 -19.92 1.04
N GLY A 149 10.04 -20.65 1.45
CA GLY A 149 9.23 -20.28 2.63
C GLY A 149 8.19 -19.19 2.40
N GLN A 150 8.05 -18.65 1.19
CA GLN A 150 7.14 -17.53 0.88
C GLN A 150 6.01 -17.90 -0.10
N HIS A 151 5.57 -19.14 -0.13
CA HIS A 151 4.60 -19.66 -1.11
C HIS A 151 3.32 -18.82 -1.19
N SER A 152 2.66 -18.59 -0.04
CA SER A 152 1.43 -17.81 0.04
C SER A 152 1.67 -16.34 -0.34
N HIS A 153 2.76 -15.76 0.15
CA HIS A 153 3.11 -14.37 -0.13
C HIS A 153 3.41 -14.15 -1.61
N ALA A 154 4.23 -15.02 -2.23
CA ALA A 154 4.57 -14.91 -3.64
C ALA A 154 3.35 -15.11 -4.55
N ALA A 155 2.49 -16.09 -4.26
CA ALA A 155 1.26 -16.30 -5.01
C ALA A 155 0.32 -15.08 -4.94
N ALA A 156 0.19 -14.48 -3.74
CA ALA A 156 -0.63 -13.31 -3.52
C ALA A 156 -0.06 -12.06 -4.21
N MET A 157 1.25 -11.80 -4.09
CA MET A 157 1.89 -10.62 -4.70
C MET A 157 1.99 -10.74 -6.22
N GLY A 158 2.29 -11.94 -6.75
CA GLY A 158 2.28 -12.20 -8.21
C GLY A 158 0.89 -11.98 -8.81
N GLY A 159 -0.16 -12.48 -8.16
CA GLY A 159 -1.55 -12.23 -8.56
C GLY A 159 -1.90 -10.73 -8.53
N ARG A 160 -1.46 -10.01 -7.50
CA ARG A 160 -1.62 -8.55 -7.39
C ARG A 160 -0.97 -7.81 -8.56
N ARG A 161 0.27 -8.17 -8.90
CA ARG A 161 1.00 -7.57 -10.02
C ARG A 161 0.26 -7.76 -11.35
N MET A 162 -0.20 -8.98 -11.65
CA MET A 162 -0.96 -9.24 -12.87
C MET A 162 -2.30 -8.52 -12.89
N LEU A 163 -2.97 -8.41 -11.73
CA LEU A 163 -4.19 -7.62 -11.61
C LEU A 163 -3.94 -6.13 -11.91
N CYS A 164 -2.86 -5.54 -11.40
CA CYS A 164 -2.49 -4.15 -11.73
C CYS A 164 -2.28 -3.94 -13.24
N GLN A 165 -1.64 -4.89 -13.93
CA GLN A 165 -1.45 -4.82 -15.39
C GLN A 165 -2.79 -4.87 -16.13
N SER A 166 -3.69 -5.78 -15.74
CA SER A 166 -5.03 -5.88 -16.33
C SER A 166 -5.84 -4.60 -16.12
N LEU A 167 -5.83 -4.06 -14.89
CA LEU A 167 -6.50 -2.81 -14.57
C LEU A 167 -5.93 -1.63 -15.39
N ASN A 168 -4.60 -1.56 -15.52
CA ASN A 168 -3.98 -0.53 -16.34
C ASN A 168 -4.39 -0.65 -17.82
N ALA A 169 -4.37 -1.86 -18.37
CA ALA A 169 -4.76 -2.09 -19.76
C ALA A 169 -6.23 -1.72 -20.04
N GLU A 170 -7.13 -1.99 -19.09
CA GLU A 170 -8.56 -1.73 -19.24
C GLU A 170 -8.93 -0.25 -18.99
N PHE A 171 -8.29 0.41 -18.02
CA PHE A 171 -8.78 1.69 -17.50
C PHE A 171 -7.92 2.92 -17.85
N SER A 172 -6.73 2.75 -18.43
CA SER A 172 -5.87 3.89 -18.78
C SER A 172 -6.52 4.84 -19.79
N GLU A 173 -7.28 4.35 -20.74
CA GLU A 173 -8.02 5.17 -21.71
C GLU A 173 -9.06 6.09 -21.06
N TYR A 174 -9.57 5.72 -19.89
CA TYR A 174 -10.49 6.54 -19.09
C TYR A 174 -9.78 7.50 -18.13
N GLY A 175 -8.48 7.68 -18.27
CA GLY A 175 -7.72 8.59 -17.42
C GLY A 175 -7.47 8.05 -16.01
N ILE A 176 -7.53 6.75 -15.80
CA ILE A 176 -7.22 6.10 -14.51
C ILE A 176 -5.79 5.56 -14.56
N HIS A 177 -4.94 6.08 -13.68
CA HIS A 177 -3.54 5.69 -13.57
C HIS A 177 -3.39 4.55 -12.56
N VAL A 178 -2.94 3.39 -13.00
CA VAL A 178 -2.65 2.25 -12.13
C VAL A 178 -1.14 2.05 -12.03
N ALA A 179 -0.59 2.20 -10.83
CA ALA A 179 0.84 2.04 -10.56
C ALA A 179 1.11 0.93 -9.52
N HIS A 180 2.11 0.10 -9.79
CA HIS A 180 2.55 -1.01 -8.95
C HIS A 180 3.95 -0.74 -8.43
N ILE A 181 4.11 -0.62 -7.10
CA ILE A 181 5.35 -0.22 -6.45
C ILE A 181 5.97 -1.43 -5.76
N ILE A 182 7.12 -1.88 -6.24
CA ILE A 182 7.88 -2.98 -5.65
C ILE A 182 8.82 -2.40 -4.58
N ILE A 183 8.60 -2.76 -3.33
CA ILE A 183 9.52 -2.47 -2.24
C ILE A 183 10.57 -3.58 -2.20
N ASP A 184 11.77 -3.23 -2.64
CA ASP A 184 12.91 -4.16 -2.81
C ASP A 184 13.97 -3.92 -1.73
N GLY A 185 13.57 -4.07 -0.48
CA GLY A 185 14.49 -3.92 0.64
C GLY A 185 13.80 -3.79 1.99
N ALA A 186 14.61 -3.64 3.01
CA ALA A 186 14.13 -3.46 4.37
C ALA A 186 13.71 -2.01 4.61
N VAL A 187 12.47 -1.83 5.06
CA VAL A 187 11.93 -0.51 5.40
C VAL A 187 12.30 -0.16 6.84
N ASN A 188 12.84 1.03 7.06
CA ASN A 188 13.12 1.56 8.40
C ASN A 188 11.82 1.95 9.11
N ALA A 189 11.14 0.95 9.64
CA ALA A 189 9.85 1.11 10.30
C ALA A 189 9.85 0.36 11.64
N PRO A 190 10.23 1.02 12.75
CA PRO A 190 10.31 0.41 14.08
C PRO A 190 9.00 -0.25 14.52
N ASP A 191 7.86 0.36 14.20
CA ASP A 191 6.54 -0.15 14.56
C ASP A 191 6.01 -1.28 13.68
N THR A 192 6.73 -1.65 12.63
CA THR A 192 6.40 -2.80 11.76
C THR A 192 7.53 -3.81 11.74
N LEU A 193 8.60 -3.57 10.99
CA LEU A 193 9.75 -4.46 10.94
C LEU A 193 10.42 -4.60 12.31
N GLY A 194 10.52 -3.50 13.07
CA GLY A 194 11.08 -3.51 14.42
C GLY A 194 10.26 -4.36 15.39
N LYS A 195 8.93 -4.28 15.36
CA LYS A 195 8.07 -5.16 16.17
C LYS A 195 8.17 -6.65 15.77
N MET A 196 8.40 -6.92 14.50
CA MET A 196 8.56 -8.29 14.01
C MET A 196 9.91 -8.90 14.42
N LEU A 197 10.98 -8.15 14.36
CA LEU A 197 12.33 -8.61 14.74
C LEU A 197 12.58 -8.54 16.25
N GLY A 198 11.92 -7.63 16.95
CA GLY A 198 12.25 -7.17 18.28
C GLY A 198 13.26 -6.03 18.26
N PRO A 199 13.23 -5.14 19.28
CA PRO A 199 14.00 -3.89 19.25
C PRO A 199 15.51 -4.10 19.14
N GLU A 200 16.07 -5.04 19.87
CA GLU A 200 17.53 -5.32 19.82
C GLU A 200 18.00 -5.81 18.46
N LEU A 201 17.27 -6.74 17.83
CA LEU A 201 17.63 -7.27 16.52
C LEU A 201 17.40 -6.21 15.43
N PHE A 202 16.40 -5.37 15.58
CA PHE A 202 16.15 -4.28 14.64
C PHE A 202 17.28 -3.26 14.66
N GLU A 203 17.76 -2.83 15.83
CA GLU A 203 18.87 -1.88 15.92
C GLU A 203 20.18 -2.49 15.38
N LYS A 204 20.50 -3.74 15.72
CA LYS A 204 21.65 -4.45 15.12
C LYS A 204 21.57 -4.55 13.60
N PHE A 205 20.38 -4.85 13.09
CA PHE A 205 20.14 -4.91 11.65
C PHE A 205 20.33 -3.55 10.99
N LYS A 206 19.84 -2.48 11.60
CA LYS A 206 20.02 -1.10 11.14
C LYS A 206 21.50 -0.70 11.14
N GLU A 207 22.25 -1.01 12.20
CA GLU A 207 23.69 -0.77 12.29
C GLU A 207 24.45 -1.52 11.17
N GLN A 208 24.09 -2.78 10.90
CA GLN A 208 24.69 -3.58 9.82
C GLN A 208 24.41 -3.01 8.43
N LYS A 209 23.25 -2.42 8.23
CA LYS A 209 22.87 -1.77 6.98
C LYS A 209 23.62 -0.44 6.76
N GLY A 210 24.04 0.22 7.83
CA GLY A 210 24.73 1.50 7.79
C GLY A 210 23.83 2.68 7.45
N GLU A 211 24.46 3.84 7.28
CA GLU A 211 23.79 5.07 6.88
C GLU A 211 23.16 4.88 5.50
N ASP A 212 21.90 5.31 5.34
CA ASP A 212 21.10 5.15 4.11
C ASP A 212 20.91 3.70 3.60
N GLY A 213 21.27 2.70 4.42
CA GLY A 213 21.17 1.30 4.06
C GLY A 213 19.77 0.69 4.23
N MET A 214 18.79 1.45 4.69
CA MET A 214 17.39 1.05 4.77
C MET A 214 16.48 2.03 4.03
N ILE A 215 15.38 1.52 3.50
CA ILE A 215 14.36 2.35 2.83
C ILE A 215 13.65 3.21 3.87
N LEU A 216 13.65 4.52 3.67
CA LEU A 216 12.93 5.47 4.52
C LEU A 216 11.47 5.62 4.05
N PRO A 217 10.47 5.43 4.92
CA PRO A 217 9.06 5.61 4.55
C PRO A 217 8.75 7.01 3.99
N GLU A 218 9.45 8.04 4.44
CA GLU A 218 9.32 9.42 3.99
C GLU A 218 9.69 9.56 2.51
N GLU A 219 10.81 8.99 2.09
CA GLU A 219 11.26 9.02 0.69
C GLU A 219 10.37 8.16 -0.22
N VAL A 220 9.86 7.07 0.31
CA VAL A 220 8.83 6.29 -0.38
C VAL A 220 7.58 7.13 -0.60
N ALA A 221 7.13 7.89 0.39
CA ALA A 221 5.94 8.74 0.28
C ALA A 221 6.09 9.85 -0.77
N GLU A 222 7.30 10.42 -0.94
CA GLU A 222 7.61 11.35 -2.04
C GLU A 222 7.38 10.69 -3.41
N THR A 223 7.85 9.46 -3.58
CA THR A 223 7.66 8.71 -4.83
C THR A 223 6.17 8.47 -5.11
N TYR A 224 5.36 8.12 -4.11
CA TYR A 224 3.92 7.92 -4.27
C TYR A 224 3.22 9.21 -4.70
N LEU A 225 3.54 10.33 -4.07
CA LEU A 225 2.98 11.62 -4.44
C LEU A 225 3.42 12.04 -5.85
N PHE A 226 4.69 11.83 -6.20
CA PHE A 226 5.20 12.07 -7.55
C PHE A 226 4.40 11.28 -8.60
N ILE A 227 4.18 9.98 -8.39
CA ILE A 227 3.41 9.12 -9.28
C ILE A 227 1.97 9.62 -9.41
N ALA A 228 1.31 9.97 -8.31
CA ALA A 228 -0.07 10.47 -8.32
C ALA A 228 -0.22 11.80 -9.10
N LYS A 229 0.85 12.59 -9.20
CA LYS A 229 0.87 13.89 -9.90
C LYS A 229 1.36 13.82 -11.34
N GLN A 230 1.74 12.66 -11.83
CA GLN A 230 2.22 12.51 -13.21
C GLN A 230 1.16 12.90 -14.24
N LYS A 231 1.61 13.55 -15.29
CA LYS A 231 0.75 13.87 -16.42
C LYS A 231 0.42 12.62 -17.23
N LYS A 232 -0.76 12.59 -17.86
CA LYS A 232 -1.27 11.44 -18.63
C LYS A 232 -0.34 10.92 -19.73
N ASN A 233 0.58 11.74 -20.21
CA ASN A 233 1.54 11.38 -21.26
C ASN A 233 2.84 10.73 -20.73
N THR A 234 3.00 10.58 -19.41
CA THR A 234 4.23 10.05 -18.79
C THR A 234 3.93 9.23 -17.52
N TRP A 235 2.97 8.34 -17.58
CA TRP A 235 2.61 7.52 -16.43
C TRP A 235 3.60 6.38 -16.17
N THR A 236 3.99 6.22 -14.93
CA THR A 236 4.76 5.09 -14.42
C THR A 236 3.81 3.97 -14.02
N HIS A 237 3.86 2.82 -14.69
CA HIS A 237 3.05 1.67 -14.32
C HIS A 237 3.71 0.81 -13.25
N GLU A 238 5.00 0.54 -13.37
CA GLU A 238 5.74 -0.27 -12.40
C GLU A 238 7.08 0.37 -12.08
N ILE A 239 7.45 0.38 -10.80
CA ILE A 239 8.73 0.87 -10.30
C ILE A 239 9.18 0.03 -9.11
N ASP A 240 10.49 -0.21 -8.98
CA ASP A 240 11.08 -0.77 -7.76
C ASP A 240 11.84 0.30 -6.97
N ILE A 241 11.76 0.20 -5.65
CA ILE A 241 12.41 1.10 -4.70
C ILE A 241 13.27 0.27 -3.76
N ARG A 242 14.57 0.60 -3.66
CA ARG A 242 15.50 -0.05 -2.73
C ARG A 242 16.49 0.95 -2.18
N ALA A 243 17.11 0.60 -1.05
CA ALA A 243 18.26 1.34 -0.56
C ALA A 243 19.46 1.11 -1.49
N PHE A 244 20.37 2.08 -1.59
CA PHE A 244 21.50 2.05 -2.52
C PHE A 244 22.42 0.83 -2.32
N SER A 245 22.55 0.35 -1.09
CA SER A 245 23.39 -0.79 -0.69
C SER A 245 22.70 -2.15 -0.80
N ASP A 246 21.38 -2.19 -1.07
CA ASP A 246 20.66 -3.44 -1.24
C ASP A 246 20.92 -4.04 -2.62
N GLN A 247 21.05 -5.36 -2.66
CA GLN A 247 21.18 -6.09 -3.91
C GLN A 247 19.81 -6.15 -4.60
N ALA A 248 19.77 -5.80 -5.88
CA ALA A 248 18.54 -5.83 -6.66
C ALA A 248 17.98 -7.26 -6.76
N TRP A 249 16.64 -7.38 -6.75
CA TRP A 249 15.94 -8.67 -6.75
C TRP A 249 16.31 -9.59 -7.93
N TRP A 250 16.79 -9.06 -9.02
CA TRP A 250 17.23 -9.84 -10.21
C TRP A 250 18.68 -10.33 -10.12
N ASN A 251 19.43 -9.96 -9.08
CA ASN A 251 20.83 -10.33 -8.88
C ASN A 251 21.06 -11.39 -7.80
N HIS A 252 20.00 -12.08 -7.37
CA HIS A 252 20.10 -13.13 -6.34
C HIS A 252 19.93 -14.53 -6.92
#